data_76851340fb44573afbeb55804e9b7b24
#
_entry.id   76851340fb44573afbeb55804e9b7b24
#
_cell.length_a   1.000
_cell.length_b   1.000
_cell.length_c   1.000
_cell.angle_alpha   90.00
_cell.angle_beta   90.00
_cell.angle_gamma   90.00
#
_symmetry.space_group_name_H-M   'P 1'
#
loop_
_entity.id
_entity.type
_entity.pdbx_description
1 polymer ?
#
loop_
_entity_poly.entity_id
_entity_poly.type
_entity_poly.pdbx_seq_one_letter_code
_entity_poly.pdbx_strand_id
1 'polypeptide(L)'
;MIEKKIHYVWVGDGKKPNIFYQCHGSWCENLKNYEIIEINEKNFDMERHLKENRFFRECYERKLWAYVSDYIRVHYMYEHGGIYLDTDMEIIKDISPLLKDETEFFLGYENEKFLSVGIFGCEKRSPFLADVIKFYEQEIWEKPLWTIPKIFTYIMEKKYGLTGKRENELENGKIKLYPKQYFYPYGLGEVFSQECIKEDTYGIHWWADSWTSLKARLFLESKHLSGFKKFIKKLRIRVRYYLIEKRK
;
A
#
# COMPACT_ATOMS: atom_id res chain seq x y z
N MET A 1 -19.12 -7.15 7.49
CA MET A 1 -18.08 -7.32 8.55
C MET A 1 -16.78 -7.78 7.91
N ILE A 2 -15.66 -7.12 8.23
CA ILE A 2 -14.32 -7.49 7.72
C ILE A 2 -13.92 -8.85 8.29
N GLU A 3 -13.58 -9.80 7.40
CA GLU A 3 -13.21 -11.15 7.79
C GLU A 3 -11.85 -11.19 8.50
N LYS A 4 -11.67 -12.11 9.45
CA LYS A 4 -10.40 -12.35 10.16
C LYS A 4 -9.43 -13.15 9.29
N LYS A 5 -9.08 -12.59 8.14
CA LYS A 5 -8.09 -13.13 7.19
C LYS A 5 -7.02 -12.09 6.95
N ILE A 6 -5.77 -12.48 7.13
CA ILE A 6 -4.60 -11.66 6.85
C ILE A 6 -4.06 -12.03 5.48
N HIS A 7 -3.91 -11.06 4.62
CA HIS A 7 -3.38 -11.25 3.27
C HIS A 7 -2.08 -10.47 3.11
N TYR A 8 -1.08 -11.06 2.48
CA TYR A 8 0.14 -10.37 2.07
C TYR A 8 0.58 -10.85 0.68
N VAL A 9 1.25 -10.01 -0.08
CA VAL A 9 1.70 -10.34 -1.44
C VAL A 9 3.18 -10.73 -1.43
N TRP A 10 3.49 -11.88 -2.03
CA TRP A 10 4.87 -12.26 -2.36
C TRP A 10 4.91 -12.84 -3.76
N VAL A 11 5.49 -12.12 -4.71
CA VAL A 11 5.58 -12.48 -6.13
C VAL A 11 7.00 -12.35 -6.65
N GLY A 12 7.34 -13.13 -7.67
CA GLY A 12 8.68 -13.23 -8.25
C GLY A 12 9.61 -14.18 -7.49
N ASP A 13 10.79 -14.42 -8.04
CA ASP A 13 11.74 -15.44 -7.58
C ASP A 13 12.61 -15.01 -6.38
N GLY A 14 12.33 -13.84 -5.79
CA GLY A 14 13.12 -13.28 -4.69
C GLY A 14 12.96 -14.06 -3.39
N LYS A 15 14.08 -14.23 -2.65
CA LYS A 15 14.00 -14.77 -1.29
C LYS A 15 13.37 -13.73 -0.35
N LYS A 16 12.54 -14.19 0.57
CA LYS A 16 11.99 -13.35 1.64
C LYS A 16 13.10 -12.86 2.56
N PRO A 17 13.18 -11.55 2.85
CA PRO A 17 14.22 -10.99 3.72
C PRO A 17 13.95 -11.31 5.20
N ASN A 18 14.96 -11.13 6.06
CA ASN A 18 14.82 -11.40 7.50
C ASN A 18 13.67 -10.61 8.15
N ILE A 19 13.47 -9.37 7.75
CA ILE A 19 12.37 -8.55 8.26
C ILE A 19 11.00 -9.18 8.00
N PHE A 20 10.81 -9.89 6.89
CA PHE A 20 9.58 -10.63 6.63
C PHE A 20 9.33 -11.69 7.71
N TYR A 21 10.35 -12.47 8.06
CA TYR A 21 10.19 -13.54 9.06
C TYR A 21 9.89 -12.98 10.45
N GLN A 22 10.48 -11.85 10.81
CA GLN A 22 10.15 -11.12 12.04
C GLN A 22 8.69 -10.68 12.04
N CYS A 23 8.24 -9.98 11.00
CA CYS A 23 6.87 -9.49 10.89
C CYS A 23 5.86 -10.64 10.84
N HIS A 24 6.11 -11.66 10.03
CA HIS A 24 5.24 -12.84 9.93
C HIS A 24 5.14 -13.59 11.28
N GLY A 25 6.25 -13.72 12.01
CA GLY A 25 6.26 -14.27 13.38
C GLY A 25 5.33 -13.50 14.31
N SER A 26 5.41 -12.17 14.27
CA SER A 26 4.53 -11.30 15.08
C SER A 26 3.04 -11.47 14.74
N TRP A 27 2.71 -11.72 13.46
CA TRP A 27 1.33 -12.01 13.07
C TRP A 27 0.84 -13.33 13.68
N CYS A 28 1.66 -14.40 13.62
CA CYS A 28 1.34 -15.69 14.22
C CYS A 28 1.13 -15.59 15.74
N GLU A 29 1.89 -14.74 16.42
CA GLU A 29 1.81 -14.54 17.87
C GLU A 29 0.59 -13.72 18.28
N ASN A 30 0.31 -12.61 17.60
CA ASN A 30 -0.69 -11.64 18.01
C ASN A 30 -2.06 -11.80 17.33
N LEU A 31 -2.13 -12.53 16.20
CA LEU A 31 -3.36 -12.72 15.41
C LEU A 31 -3.78 -14.19 15.38
N LYS A 32 -3.81 -14.87 16.53
CA LYS A 32 -4.06 -16.32 16.65
C LYS A 32 -5.39 -16.79 16.05
N ASN A 33 -6.39 -15.91 15.96
CA ASN A 33 -7.72 -16.21 15.43
C ASN A 33 -7.89 -15.76 13.98
N TYR A 34 -6.78 -15.48 13.27
CA TYR A 34 -6.78 -15.07 11.88
C TYR A 34 -6.15 -16.15 11.00
N GLU A 35 -6.73 -16.34 9.82
CA GLU A 35 -6.12 -17.12 8.75
C GLU A 35 -5.08 -16.24 8.03
N ILE A 36 -3.84 -16.72 7.86
CA ILE A 36 -2.78 -15.96 7.16
C ILE A 36 -2.60 -16.57 5.78
N ILE A 37 -2.76 -15.74 4.74
CA ILE A 37 -2.81 -16.15 3.34
C ILE A 37 -1.76 -15.38 2.54
N GLU A 38 -0.83 -16.11 1.91
CA GLU A 38 0.08 -15.54 0.92
C GLU A 38 -0.60 -15.42 -0.44
N ILE A 39 -0.58 -14.24 -1.02
CA ILE A 39 -1.01 -13.98 -2.40
C ILE A 39 0.23 -14.09 -3.29
N ASN A 40 0.18 -14.99 -4.26
CA ASN A 40 1.26 -15.25 -5.19
C ASN A 40 0.72 -15.69 -6.57
N GLU A 41 1.61 -16.10 -7.48
CA GLU A 41 1.27 -16.50 -8.85
C GLU A 41 0.37 -17.75 -8.93
N LYS A 42 0.16 -18.49 -7.82
CA LYS A 42 -0.68 -19.71 -7.80
C LYS A 42 -2.14 -19.39 -7.51
N ASN A 43 -2.42 -18.29 -6.80
CA ASN A 43 -3.76 -17.92 -6.35
C ASN A 43 -4.22 -16.53 -6.79
N PHE A 44 -3.43 -15.84 -7.64
CA PHE A 44 -3.82 -14.65 -8.36
C PHE A 44 -3.76 -14.92 -9.87
N ASP A 45 -4.79 -14.55 -10.60
CA ASP A 45 -4.88 -14.78 -12.06
C ASP A 45 -3.93 -13.84 -12.83
N MET A 46 -2.63 -14.17 -12.75
CA MET A 46 -1.58 -13.38 -13.39
C MET A 46 -1.79 -13.24 -14.89
N GLU A 47 -2.20 -14.33 -15.59
CA GLU A 47 -2.35 -14.33 -17.05
C GLU A 47 -3.41 -13.34 -17.50
N ARG A 48 -4.58 -13.38 -16.89
CA ARG A 48 -5.67 -12.44 -17.18
C ARG A 48 -5.23 -11.01 -16.95
N HIS A 49 -4.67 -10.70 -15.77
CA HIS A 49 -4.30 -9.33 -15.42
C HIS A 49 -3.14 -8.78 -16.27
N LEU A 50 -2.16 -9.61 -16.65
CA LEU A 50 -1.10 -9.22 -17.58
C LEU A 50 -1.65 -8.92 -18.99
N LYS A 51 -2.68 -9.61 -19.42
CA LYS A 51 -3.34 -9.37 -20.72
C LYS A 51 -4.20 -8.10 -20.66
N GLU A 52 -5.00 -7.93 -19.63
CA GLU A 52 -6.04 -6.90 -19.58
C GLU A 52 -5.51 -5.53 -19.11
N ASN A 53 -4.52 -5.49 -18.18
CA ASN A 53 -4.02 -4.24 -17.63
C ASN A 53 -2.60 -3.90 -18.09
N ARG A 54 -2.46 -2.83 -18.88
CA ARG A 54 -1.18 -2.36 -19.37
C ARG A 54 -0.23 -1.93 -18.24
N PHE A 55 -0.70 -1.27 -17.18
CA PHE A 55 0.16 -0.79 -16.10
C PHE A 55 0.77 -1.97 -15.35
N PHE A 56 -0.03 -2.97 -15.02
CA PHE A 56 0.41 -4.18 -14.36
C PHE A 56 1.47 -4.92 -15.19
N ARG A 57 1.20 -5.15 -16.48
CA ARG A 57 2.14 -5.78 -17.41
C ARG A 57 3.47 -5.03 -17.49
N GLU A 58 3.45 -3.71 -17.69
CA GLU A 58 4.65 -2.88 -17.77
C GLU A 58 5.47 -2.91 -16.47
N CYS A 59 4.82 -2.96 -15.29
CA CYS A 59 5.51 -3.11 -14.01
C CYS A 59 6.11 -4.52 -13.85
N TYR A 60 5.38 -5.56 -14.22
CA TYR A 60 5.82 -6.94 -14.14
C TYR A 60 7.04 -7.21 -15.02
N GLU A 61 6.98 -6.84 -16.30
CA GLU A 61 8.10 -6.99 -17.26
C GLU A 61 9.37 -6.24 -16.82
N ARG A 62 9.20 -5.15 -16.08
CA ARG A 62 10.32 -4.38 -15.53
C ARG A 62 10.79 -4.86 -14.16
N LYS A 63 10.14 -5.89 -13.62
CA LYS A 63 10.40 -6.40 -12.26
C LYS A 63 10.28 -5.31 -11.18
N LEU A 64 9.28 -4.45 -11.32
CA LEU A 64 8.96 -3.41 -10.35
C LEU A 64 8.00 -4.00 -9.31
N TRP A 65 8.50 -4.93 -8.50
CA TRP A 65 7.70 -5.80 -7.65
C TRP A 65 6.80 -5.08 -6.65
N ALA A 66 7.24 -3.95 -6.09
CA ALA A 66 6.41 -3.16 -5.19
C ALA A 66 5.12 -2.66 -5.89
N TYR A 67 5.20 -2.23 -7.16
CA TYR A 67 4.03 -1.76 -7.91
C TYR A 67 3.18 -2.91 -8.47
N VAL A 68 3.80 -4.05 -8.70
CA VAL A 68 3.09 -5.31 -8.97
C VAL A 68 2.27 -5.71 -7.74
N SER A 69 2.89 -5.67 -6.56
CA SER A 69 2.21 -5.92 -5.28
C SER A 69 1.09 -4.91 -5.02
N ASP A 70 1.30 -3.61 -5.29
CA ASP A 70 0.28 -2.57 -5.16
C ASP A 70 -0.99 -2.86 -5.99
N TYR A 71 -0.80 -3.33 -7.21
CA TYR A 71 -1.90 -3.70 -8.09
C TYR A 71 -2.60 -4.98 -7.59
N ILE A 72 -1.84 -6.02 -7.25
CA ILE A 72 -2.36 -7.31 -6.79
C ILE A 72 -3.19 -7.14 -5.50
N ARG A 73 -2.65 -6.41 -4.49
CA ARG A 73 -3.36 -6.20 -3.22
C ARG A 73 -4.73 -5.57 -3.42
N VAL A 74 -4.86 -4.60 -4.32
CA VAL A 74 -6.13 -3.92 -4.59
C VAL A 74 -7.14 -4.89 -5.21
N HIS A 75 -6.75 -5.62 -6.24
CA HIS A 75 -7.65 -6.56 -6.93
C HIS A 75 -8.02 -7.76 -6.06
N TYR A 76 -7.05 -8.36 -5.37
CA TYR A 76 -7.30 -9.51 -4.51
C TYR A 76 -8.20 -9.13 -3.32
N MET A 77 -7.90 -8.04 -2.65
CA MET A 77 -8.71 -7.56 -1.52
C MET A 77 -10.11 -7.15 -1.94
N TYR A 78 -10.30 -6.61 -3.14
CA TYR A 78 -11.63 -6.36 -3.69
C TYR A 78 -12.45 -7.65 -3.84
N GLU A 79 -11.81 -8.74 -4.29
CA GLU A 79 -12.50 -10.01 -4.51
C GLU A 79 -12.72 -10.82 -3.23
N HIS A 80 -11.83 -10.72 -2.26
CA HIS A 80 -11.81 -11.59 -1.08
C HIS A 80 -12.18 -10.90 0.22
N GLY A 81 -11.94 -9.58 0.36
CA GLY A 81 -12.05 -8.88 1.64
C GLY A 81 -10.95 -9.29 2.63
N GLY A 82 -11.13 -8.95 3.91
CA GLY A 82 -10.16 -9.25 4.96
C GLY A 82 -9.20 -8.10 5.24
N ILE A 83 -7.99 -8.38 5.71
CA ILE A 83 -6.98 -7.41 6.11
C ILE A 83 -5.71 -7.67 5.34
N TYR A 84 -5.19 -6.64 4.69
CA TYR A 84 -3.90 -6.66 4.02
C TYR A 84 -2.80 -6.16 4.96
N LEU A 85 -1.65 -6.84 4.92
CA LEU A 85 -0.41 -6.40 5.58
C LEU A 85 0.74 -6.38 4.58
N ASP A 86 1.54 -5.31 4.60
CA ASP A 86 2.85 -5.32 3.94
C ASP A 86 3.81 -6.28 4.66
N THR A 87 4.73 -6.87 3.91
CA THR A 87 5.65 -7.90 4.42
C THR A 87 6.66 -7.39 5.46
N ASP A 88 6.72 -6.07 5.66
CA ASP A 88 7.50 -5.37 6.67
C ASP A 88 6.62 -4.63 7.70
N MET A 89 5.35 -5.03 7.82
CA MET A 89 4.43 -4.57 8.85
C MET A 89 4.44 -5.54 10.04
N GLU A 90 5.05 -5.16 11.15
CA GLU A 90 5.00 -5.90 12.41
C GLU A 90 3.71 -5.59 13.17
N ILE A 91 3.04 -6.59 13.72
CA ILE A 91 1.84 -6.43 14.56
C ILE A 91 2.22 -6.76 16.00
N ILE A 92 2.06 -5.78 16.88
CA ILE A 92 2.52 -5.89 18.29
C ILE A 92 1.42 -6.24 19.28
N LYS A 93 0.15 -6.24 18.84
CA LYS A 93 -1.01 -6.67 19.64
C LYS A 93 -2.21 -7.00 18.74
N ASP A 94 -3.20 -7.72 19.29
CA ASP A 94 -4.42 -8.08 18.57
C ASP A 94 -5.15 -6.84 18.02
N ILE A 95 -5.43 -6.86 16.72
CA ILE A 95 -6.15 -5.80 16.00
C ILE A 95 -7.67 -5.99 15.99
N SER A 96 -8.20 -7.07 16.58
CA SER A 96 -9.65 -7.32 16.63
C SER A 96 -10.47 -6.14 17.21
N PRO A 97 -9.99 -5.38 18.21
CA PRO A 97 -10.71 -4.20 18.70
C PRO A 97 -10.93 -3.09 17.68
N LEU A 98 -10.17 -3.11 16.56
CA LEU A 98 -10.31 -2.15 15.47
C LEU A 98 -11.43 -2.56 14.47
N LEU A 99 -11.87 -3.81 14.50
CA LEU A 99 -12.88 -4.38 13.59
C LEU A 99 -14.26 -4.21 14.21
N LYS A 100 -14.87 -3.04 14.05
CA LYS A 100 -16.24 -2.81 14.50
C LYS A 100 -17.25 -3.27 13.47
N ASP A 101 -18.43 -3.69 13.90
CA ASP A 101 -19.46 -4.29 13.04
C ASP A 101 -19.89 -3.38 11.88
N GLU A 102 -19.95 -2.09 12.10
CA GLU A 102 -20.33 -1.09 11.08
C GLU A 102 -19.17 -0.71 10.12
N THR A 103 -17.94 -1.14 10.40
CA THR A 103 -16.77 -0.77 9.59
C THR A 103 -16.68 -1.65 8.35
N GLU A 104 -16.85 -1.03 7.18
CA GLU A 104 -16.71 -1.70 5.86
C GLU A 104 -15.29 -1.56 5.30
N PHE A 105 -14.55 -0.52 5.72
CA PHE A 105 -13.17 -0.26 5.29
C PHE A 105 -12.40 0.46 6.39
N PHE A 106 -11.12 0.09 6.60
CA PHE A 106 -10.22 0.87 7.46
C PHE A 106 -8.80 0.95 6.91
N LEU A 107 -8.10 2.02 7.25
CA LEU A 107 -6.66 2.21 7.02
C LEU A 107 -6.10 3.26 8.00
N GLY A 108 -4.80 3.49 7.97
CA GLY A 108 -4.12 4.48 8.81
C GLY A 108 -3.55 5.65 8.01
N TYR A 109 -3.30 6.76 8.70
CA TYR A 109 -2.47 7.84 8.16
C TYR A 109 -0.99 7.44 8.22
N GLU A 110 -0.26 7.64 7.14
CA GLU A 110 1.21 7.52 7.09
C GLU A 110 1.88 8.76 7.72
N ASN A 111 1.31 9.92 7.42
CA ASN A 111 1.80 11.23 7.85
C ASN A 111 0.65 12.25 7.81
N GLU A 112 0.99 13.53 7.99
CA GLU A 112 0.03 14.63 8.00
C GLU A 112 -0.79 14.77 6.71
N LYS A 113 -0.31 14.19 5.60
CA LYS A 113 -0.84 14.44 4.26
C LYS A 113 -1.41 13.20 3.58
N PHE A 114 -0.84 12.03 3.84
CA PHE A 114 -1.17 10.83 3.09
C PHE A 114 -1.69 9.71 3.97
N LEU A 115 -2.68 9.02 3.44
CA LEU A 115 -3.10 7.72 3.93
C LEU A 115 -2.06 6.67 3.52
N SER A 116 -1.83 5.67 4.36
CA SER A 116 -0.95 4.56 4.06
C SER A 116 -1.72 3.28 3.78
N VAL A 117 -1.08 2.34 3.13
CA VAL A 117 -1.66 1.08 2.69
C VAL A 117 -0.82 -0.14 3.10
N GLY A 118 0.14 0.05 3.98
CA GLY A 118 0.90 -1.06 4.58
C GLY A 118 0.04 -1.94 5.48
N ILE A 119 -1.05 -1.36 6.02
CA ILE A 119 -2.17 -2.10 6.60
C ILE A 119 -3.48 -1.44 6.19
N PHE A 120 -4.43 -2.23 5.74
CA PHE A 120 -5.84 -1.83 5.58
C PHE A 120 -6.75 -3.06 5.65
N GLY A 121 -8.00 -2.85 6.01
CA GLY A 121 -9.01 -3.91 5.98
C GLY A 121 -10.23 -3.48 5.21
N CYS A 122 -10.90 -4.42 4.56
CA CYS A 122 -12.11 -4.14 3.81
C CYS A 122 -13.06 -5.34 3.77
N GLU A 123 -14.32 -5.04 3.58
CA GLU A 123 -15.29 -6.04 3.14
C GLU A 123 -15.05 -6.41 1.67
N LYS A 124 -15.47 -7.61 1.31
CA LYS A 124 -15.50 -8.05 -0.08
C LYS A 124 -16.33 -7.09 -0.94
N ARG A 125 -15.84 -6.78 -2.16
CA ARG A 125 -16.49 -5.86 -3.10
C ARG A 125 -16.56 -4.41 -2.60
N SER A 126 -15.59 -3.99 -1.79
CA SER A 126 -15.48 -2.61 -1.31
C SER A 126 -15.66 -1.57 -2.43
N PRO A 127 -16.63 -0.63 -2.30
CA PRO A 127 -16.81 0.44 -3.30
C PRO A 127 -15.54 1.28 -3.49
N PHE A 128 -14.81 1.54 -2.41
CA PHE A 128 -13.55 2.27 -2.47
C PHE A 128 -12.49 1.55 -3.31
N LEU A 129 -12.30 0.24 -3.11
CA LEU A 129 -11.36 -0.53 -3.93
C LEU A 129 -11.81 -0.63 -5.39
N ALA A 130 -13.12 -0.66 -5.68
CA ALA A 130 -13.63 -0.59 -7.04
C ALA A 130 -13.21 0.73 -7.73
N ASP A 131 -13.23 1.85 -7.00
CA ASP A 131 -12.76 3.13 -7.53
C ASP A 131 -11.23 3.17 -7.72
N VAL A 132 -10.47 2.51 -6.86
CA VAL A 132 -9.00 2.34 -7.05
C VAL A 132 -8.71 1.47 -8.28
N ILE A 133 -9.46 0.38 -8.51
CA ILE A 133 -9.35 -0.45 -9.72
C ILE A 133 -9.59 0.39 -10.96
N LYS A 134 -10.68 1.17 -11.00
CA LYS A 134 -10.97 2.09 -12.13
C LYS A 134 -9.84 3.08 -12.37
N PHE A 135 -9.19 3.58 -11.32
CA PHE A 135 -8.03 4.45 -11.47
C PHE A 135 -6.86 3.74 -12.18
N TYR A 136 -6.55 2.49 -11.82
CA TYR A 136 -5.52 1.68 -12.50
C TYR A 136 -5.88 1.35 -13.96
N GLU A 137 -7.15 1.23 -14.27
CA GLU A 137 -7.62 0.95 -15.63
C GLU A 137 -7.64 2.19 -16.53
N GLN A 138 -8.08 3.33 -15.99
CA GLN A 138 -8.47 4.49 -16.79
C GLN A 138 -7.55 5.71 -16.60
N GLU A 139 -7.13 6.00 -15.37
CA GLU A 139 -6.47 7.27 -15.04
C GLU A 139 -4.96 7.15 -14.80
N ILE A 140 -4.43 5.97 -14.49
CA ILE A 140 -3.02 5.77 -14.08
C ILE A 140 -1.99 6.31 -15.09
N TRP A 141 -2.33 6.29 -16.39
CA TRP A 141 -1.45 6.79 -17.45
C TRP A 141 -1.55 8.30 -17.67
N GLU A 142 -2.63 8.93 -17.23
CA GLU A 142 -2.90 10.35 -17.44
C GLU A 142 -2.45 11.20 -16.25
N LYS A 143 -2.48 10.62 -15.05
CA LYS A 143 -2.16 11.33 -13.80
C LYS A 143 -0.69 11.20 -13.42
N PRO A 144 -0.09 12.23 -12.75
CA PRO A 144 1.24 12.14 -12.19
C PRO A 144 1.33 11.29 -10.92
N LEU A 145 0.27 10.58 -10.57
CA LEU A 145 0.19 9.67 -9.41
C LEU A 145 0.70 8.28 -9.79
N TRP A 146 1.47 7.64 -8.91
CA TRP A 146 2.08 6.34 -9.15
C TRP A 146 2.38 5.54 -7.88
N THR A 147 2.35 6.13 -6.70
CA THR A 147 2.44 5.42 -5.41
C THR A 147 1.04 5.21 -4.86
N ILE A 148 0.76 4.03 -4.35
CA ILE A 148 -0.57 3.67 -3.89
C ILE A 148 -1.07 4.55 -2.71
N PRO A 149 -0.25 5.02 -1.75
CA PRO A 149 -0.70 5.98 -0.75
C PRO A 149 -1.29 7.26 -1.36
N LYS A 150 -0.63 7.80 -2.40
CA LYS A 150 -1.12 9.00 -3.10
C LYS A 150 -2.38 8.73 -3.92
N ILE A 151 -2.51 7.54 -4.50
CA ILE A 151 -3.71 7.14 -5.25
C ILE A 151 -4.90 7.00 -4.29
N PHE A 152 -4.72 6.32 -3.16
CA PHE A 152 -5.76 6.16 -2.14
C PHE A 152 -6.20 7.52 -1.58
N THR A 153 -5.24 8.36 -1.17
CA THR A 153 -5.54 9.71 -0.68
C THR A 153 -6.31 10.53 -1.71
N TYR A 154 -5.85 10.55 -2.97
CA TYR A 154 -6.52 11.28 -4.06
C TYR A 154 -7.97 10.82 -4.27
N ILE A 155 -8.24 9.52 -4.24
CA ILE A 155 -9.59 8.98 -4.42
C ILE A 155 -10.47 9.30 -3.22
N MET A 156 -9.94 9.18 -1.98
CA MET A 156 -10.63 9.55 -0.75
C MET A 156 -11.00 11.03 -0.74
N GLU A 157 -10.09 11.92 -1.13
CA GLU A 157 -10.35 13.36 -1.25
C GLU A 157 -11.42 13.65 -2.31
N LYS A 158 -11.34 12.99 -3.45
CA LYS A 158 -12.20 13.28 -4.60
C LYS A 158 -13.63 12.76 -4.44
N LYS A 159 -13.82 11.60 -3.77
CA LYS A 159 -15.09 10.87 -3.78
C LYS A 159 -15.70 10.61 -2.40
N TYR A 160 -14.89 10.58 -1.34
CA TYR A 160 -15.31 10.12 -0.01
C TYR A 160 -15.23 11.23 1.05
N GLY A 161 -14.97 12.47 0.66
CA GLY A 161 -15.04 13.62 1.55
C GLY A 161 -13.83 13.80 2.48
N LEU A 162 -12.70 13.16 2.21
CA LEU A 162 -11.46 13.44 2.94
C LEU A 162 -11.03 14.89 2.66
N THR A 163 -10.91 15.72 3.71
CA THR A 163 -10.61 17.16 3.56
C THR A 163 -9.16 17.51 3.97
N GLY A 164 -8.41 16.53 4.51
CA GLY A 164 -7.08 16.74 5.06
C GLY A 164 -7.08 17.34 6.47
N LYS A 165 -8.23 17.36 7.17
CA LYS A 165 -8.34 17.76 8.57
C LYS A 165 -8.14 16.61 9.55
N ARG A 166 -7.60 15.48 9.08
CA ARG A 166 -7.39 14.24 9.85
C ARG A 166 -8.70 13.68 10.39
N GLU A 167 -9.64 13.51 9.50
CA GLU A 167 -10.87 12.80 9.80
C GLU A 167 -10.56 11.41 10.35
N ASN A 168 -11.27 10.98 11.38
CA ASN A 168 -11.17 9.63 11.93
C ASN A 168 -12.16 8.67 11.27
N GLU A 169 -13.14 9.20 10.55
CA GLU A 169 -14.14 8.41 9.83
C GLU A 169 -14.75 9.19 8.66
N LEU A 170 -15.22 8.45 7.66
CA LEU A 170 -15.93 8.93 6.49
C LEU A 170 -17.16 8.05 6.24
N GLU A 171 -18.05 8.45 5.33
CA GLU A 171 -19.24 7.69 4.94
C GLU A 171 -20.07 7.22 6.15
N ASN A 172 -20.37 8.16 7.08
CA ASN A 172 -21.14 7.88 8.31
C ASN A 172 -20.56 6.72 9.16
N GLY A 173 -19.24 6.66 9.26
CA GLY A 173 -18.53 5.65 10.08
C GLY A 173 -18.20 4.35 9.35
N LYS A 174 -18.63 4.16 8.13
CA LYS A 174 -18.28 2.95 7.34
C LYS A 174 -16.80 2.85 6.98
N ILE A 175 -16.12 3.99 6.81
CA ILE A 175 -14.69 4.08 6.58
C ILE A 175 -14.02 4.64 7.83
N LYS A 176 -13.13 3.87 8.47
CA LYS A 176 -12.35 4.30 9.64
C LYS A 176 -10.93 4.67 9.22
N LEU A 177 -10.48 5.83 9.69
CA LEU A 177 -9.15 6.37 9.43
C LEU A 177 -8.40 6.48 10.77
N TYR A 178 -7.42 5.60 10.96
CA TYR A 178 -6.66 5.56 12.21
C TYR A 178 -5.51 6.57 12.20
N PRO A 179 -5.29 7.28 13.31
CA PRO A 179 -4.12 8.16 13.48
C PRO A 179 -2.79 7.45 13.21
N LYS A 180 -1.78 8.22 12.77
CA LYS A 180 -0.46 7.70 12.40
C LYS A 180 0.13 6.72 13.45
N GLN A 181 0.04 7.04 14.72
CA GLN A 181 0.64 6.25 15.79
C GLN A 181 0.08 4.82 15.92
N TYR A 182 -1.09 4.53 15.33
CA TYR A 182 -1.66 3.18 15.37
C TYR A 182 -0.81 2.15 14.62
N PHE A 183 -0.24 2.53 13.46
CA PHE A 183 0.47 1.60 12.58
C PHE A 183 1.82 2.11 12.08
N TYR A 184 2.04 3.43 12.18
CA TYR A 184 3.23 4.11 11.66
C TYR A 184 3.82 5.01 12.75
N PRO A 185 4.25 4.45 13.92
CA PRO A 185 4.69 5.23 15.06
C PRO A 185 5.90 6.12 14.74
N TYR A 186 6.67 5.78 13.70
CA TYR A 186 7.72 6.62 13.13
C TYR A 186 7.58 6.68 11.60
N GLY A 187 8.18 7.68 10.96
CA GLY A 187 8.06 7.93 9.52
C GLY A 187 9.27 7.45 8.71
N LEU A 188 9.10 7.38 7.40
CA LEU A 188 10.20 7.08 6.47
C LEU A 188 11.36 8.09 6.66
N GLY A 189 12.55 7.57 6.99
CA GLY A 189 13.75 8.37 7.25
C GLY A 189 13.90 8.87 8.69
N GLU A 190 12.93 8.60 9.56
CA GLU A 190 13.08 8.76 11.01
C GLU A 190 13.76 7.52 11.62
N VAL A 191 14.41 7.70 12.77
CA VAL A 191 15.02 6.59 13.52
C VAL A 191 13.99 6.02 14.46
N PHE A 192 13.79 4.72 14.41
CA PHE A 192 12.92 4.03 15.35
C PHE A 192 13.52 4.05 16.78
N SER A 193 12.68 4.30 17.77
CA SER A 193 12.98 4.07 19.19
C SER A 193 11.74 3.47 19.88
N GLN A 194 11.94 2.81 21.01
CA GLN A 194 10.82 2.26 21.81
C GLN A 194 9.85 3.35 22.29
N GLU A 195 10.30 4.58 22.41
CA GLU A 195 9.48 5.74 22.79
C GLU A 195 8.44 6.12 21.73
N CYS A 196 8.63 5.69 20.47
CA CYS A 196 7.64 5.89 19.40
C CYS A 196 6.37 5.05 19.65
N ILE A 197 6.48 3.92 20.35
CA ILE A 197 5.35 3.02 20.64
C ILE A 197 4.51 3.66 21.75
N LYS A 198 3.21 3.80 21.51
CA LYS A 198 2.21 4.32 22.45
C LYS A 198 1.21 3.21 22.79
N GLU A 199 0.36 3.49 23.77
CA GLU A 199 -0.68 2.54 24.19
C GLU A 199 -1.62 2.16 23.03
N ASP A 200 -1.90 3.07 22.13
CA ASP A 200 -2.75 2.90 20.94
C ASP A 200 -1.98 2.44 19.68
N THR A 201 -0.70 2.06 19.79
CA THR A 201 0.07 1.47 18.69
C THR A 201 -0.26 -0.02 18.56
N TYR A 202 -0.68 -0.46 17.39
CA TYR A 202 -1.02 -1.84 17.02
C TYR A 202 0.01 -2.47 16.10
N GLY A 203 0.70 -1.66 15.32
CA GLY A 203 1.70 -2.13 14.36
C GLY A 203 2.85 -1.17 14.15
N ILE A 204 3.93 -1.68 13.58
CA ILE A 204 5.13 -0.93 13.25
C ILE A 204 5.49 -1.24 11.80
N HIS A 205 5.49 -0.23 10.94
CA HIS A 205 5.97 -0.36 9.58
C HIS A 205 7.48 -0.09 9.54
N TRP A 206 8.26 -1.08 9.10
CA TRP A 206 9.73 -1.04 9.17
C TRP A 206 10.40 -0.33 8.01
N TRP A 207 9.61 0.14 7.04
CA TRP A 207 10.10 0.90 5.88
C TRP A 207 11.24 0.20 5.12
N ALA A 208 11.12 -1.12 4.92
CA ALA A 208 12.07 -1.91 4.13
C ALA A 208 12.01 -1.50 2.66
N ASP A 209 12.85 -0.56 2.29
CA ASP A 209 12.81 0.23 1.07
C ASP A 209 13.13 -0.59 -0.18
N SER A 210 12.12 -1.03 -0.93
CA SER A 210 12.26 -1.80 -2.17
C SER A 210 11.86 -1.05 -3.46
N TRP A 211 11.33 0.20 -3.37
CA TRP A 211 10.63 0.86 -4.48
C TRP A 211 11.28 2.13 -5.04
N THR A 212 12.38 2.62 -4.48
CA THR A 212 13.03 3.89 -4.85
C THR A 212 14.04 3.82 -5.99
N SER A 213 14.14 2.70 -6.71
CA SER A 213 15.14 2.56 -7.77
C SER A 213 15.01 3.63 -8.87
N LEU A 214 16.16 4.08 -9.42
CA LEU A 214 16.18 5.03 -10.55
C LEU A 214 15.34 4.53 -11.73
N LYS A 215 15.35 3.22 -12.00
CA LYS A 215 14.57 2.58 -13.07
C LYS A 215 13.07 2.79 -12.86
N ALA A 216 12.57 2.54 -11.65
CA ALA A 216 11.17 2.77 -11.28
C ALA A 216 10.79 4.24 -11.45
N ARG A 217 11.59 5.16 -10.94
CA ARG A 217 11.32 6.60 -11.02
C ARG A 217 11.32 7.12 -12.45
N LEU A 218 12.28 6.72 -13.28
CA LEU A 218 12.33 7.10 -14.70
C LEU A 218 11.09 6.65 -15.48
N PHE A 219 10.53 5.50 -15.13
CA PHE A 219 9.30 5.01 -15.75
C PHE A 219 8.07 5.72 -15.18
N LEU A 220 7.84 5.62 -13.89
CA LEU A 220 6.60 6.00 -13.24
C LEU A 220 6.36 7.50 -13.13
N GLU A 221 7.41 8.29 -12.81
CA GLU A 221 7.27 9.75 -12.73
C GLU A 221 7.08 10.42 -14.10
N SER A 222 7.38 9.70 -15.20
CA SER A 222 7.25 10.23 -16.54
C SER A 222 6.19 9.53 -17.41
N LYS A 223 5.44 8.57 -16.87
CA LYS A 223 4.50 7.74 -17.64
C LYS A 223 3.38 8.54 -18.31
N HIS A 224 2.92 9.61 -17.66
CA HIS A 224 1.86 10.51 -18.13
C HIS A 224 2.33 11.58 -19.12
N LEU A 225 3.61 11.59 -19.47
CA LEU A 225 4.21 12.58 -20.38
C LEU A 225 4.61 11.94 -21.69
N SER A 226 4.67 12.76 -22.76
CA SER A 226 5.14 12.36 -24.09
C SER A 226 6.18 13.34 -24.64
N GLY A 227 6.88 12.94 -25.72
CA GLY A 227 7.81 13.78 -26.48
C GLY A 227 8.86 14.49 -25.60
N PHE A 228 9.12 15.77 -25.90
CA PHE A 228 10.14 16.59 -25.25
C PHE A 228 9.89 16.75 -23.73
N LYS A 229 8.63 16.88 -23.30
CA LYS A 229 8.28 16.98 -21.85
C LYS A 229 8.74 15.74 -21.08
N LYS A 230 8.55 14.55 -21.65
CA LYS A 230 9.02 13.28 -21.08
C LYS A 230 10.55 13.22 -20.99
N PHE A 231 11.24 13.65 -22.03
CA PHE A 231 12.70 13.70 -22.06
C PHE A 231 13.25 14.61 -20.94
N ILE A 232 12.77 15.85 -20.85
CA ILE A 232 13.19 16.80 -19.81
C ILE A 232 12.89 16.26 -18.40
N LYS A 233 11.72 15.65 -18.17
CA LYS A 233 11.39 15.05 -16.88
C LYS A 233 12.38 13.96 -16.51
N LYS A 234 12.72 13.05 -17.44
CA LYS A 234 13.71 11.99 -17.20
C LYS A 234 15.10 12.53 -16.90
N LEU A 235 15.53 13.61 -17.58
CA LEU A 235 16.80 14.26 -17.30
C LEU A 235 16.83 14.83 -15.87
N ARG A 236 15.77 15.55 -15.46
CA ARG A 236 15.64 16.08 -14.09
C ARG A 236 15.67 14.98 -13.03
N ILE A 237 15.00 13.83 -13.28
CA ILE A 237 15.03 12.67 -12.36
C ILE A 237 16.46 12.14 -12.22
N ARG A 238 17.21 11.96 -13.33
CA ARG A 238 18.60 11.50 -13.29
C ARG A 238 19.49 12.46 -12.50
N VAL A 239 19.43 13.77 -12.79
CA VAL A 239 20.21 14.79 -12.09
C VAL A 239 19.93 14.73 -10.58
N ARG A 240 18.65 14.71 -10.18
CA ARG A 240 18.28 14.65 -8.76
C ARG A 240 18.80 13.36 -8.10
N TYR A 241 18.66 12.22 -8.76
CA TYR A 241 19.13 10.93 -8.24
C TYR A 241 20.65 10.94 -8.01
N TYR A 242 21.44 11.39 -8.98
CA TYR A 242 22.89 11.39 -8.86
C TYR A 242 23.43 12.46 -7.91
N LEU A 243 22.78 13.62 -7.80
CA LEU A 243 23.25 14.70 -6.94
C LEU A 243 22.84 14.55 -5.47
N ILE A 244 21.68 13.98 -5.21
CA ILE A 244 21.06 13.97 -3.87
C ILE A 244 20.98 12.56 -3.28
N GLU A 245 20.53 11.58 -4.06
CA GLU A 245 20.15 10.27 -3.53
C GLU A 245 21.28 9.24 -3.56
N LYS A 246 22.22 9.32 -4.51
CA LYS A 246 23.38 8.41 -4.55
C LYS A 246 24.46 8.79 -3.52
N ARG A 247 24.34 9.93 -2.85
CA ARG A 247 25.28 10.40 -1.81
C ARG A 247 24.85 10.01 -0.38
N LYS A 248 23.68 9.36 -0.21
CA LYS A 248 23.23 8.73 1.02
C LYS A 248 23.56 7.22 1.00
#